data_a2b6d288007d60b76e7da89a879a7098
#
_entry.id   a2b6d288007d60b76e7da89a879a7098
#
_cell.length_a   1.000
_cell.length_b   1.000
_cell.length_c   1.000
_cell.angle_alpha   90.00
_cell.angle_beta   90.00
_cell.angle_gamma   90.00
#
_symmetry.space_group_name_H-M   'P 1'
#
loop_
_entity.id
_entity.type
_entity.pdbx_description
1 polymer ?
#
loop_
_entity_poly.entity_id
_entity_poly.type
_entity_poly.pdbx_seq_one_letter_code
_entity_poly.pdbx_strand_id
1 'polypeptide(L)'
;MTRHPTTGPPDHQTVSRALLTHCIDSADALMFATMKGSGDATEVARLLCAIHAGDTGRDDLERLFARGLVRWGRRVTPSAIQAFRKALVRWLTRLDTLPCLDTEPLGDHFTNHGTLWIIAPHSPWWPTQLDDLSIRKDWAPPLCLWGRGDVDALVSCPHPVAIVGSRGCDDYGREVARELGRSAADAGHLVVSGGAMGTDAAAHWGAIEAMGQRFDDASRRRCGRTIAVFAGGLDHIGPRVNDRLFARILEHGGALVSELCPDAIPEPRRFLLRNRIIAALATTIVVTQARRRSGALNTANWAADLGRDVHAVPGDITAPRNAGCNRLIHESKATILCTTEAIDDICHAPHDALTPLDDTAPSLHDAEPPPLGTTSPLLDTTSPPLGTAPQAHEVVSPPHGKGVPPPPTDMTSRHRDAPGDGGACASPATVAPATVAPATSPAPVFPEPVSAAAVLDALRRCGARSRGAGADEVLAALQEGIGHDTPRVTIRDLMGVLGLMELDGTIRFERGRITPCP
;
A
#
# COMPACT_ATOMS: atom_id res chain seq x y z
N MET A 1 10.55 25.19 -17.87
CA MET A 1 11.55 24.08 -17.86
C MET A 1 11.87 23.79 -16.40
N THR A 2 11.15 22.89 -15.80
CA THR A 2 11.42 22.40 -14.43
C THR A 2 12.70 21.58 -14.47
N ARG A 3 13.74 22.07 -13.78
CA ARG A 3 14.94 21.27 -13.51
C ARG A 3 14.50 20.10 -12.64
N HIS A 4 14.38 18.91 -13.21
CA HIS A 4 14.40 17.70 -12.40
C HIS A 4 15.73 17.68 -11.67
N PRO A 5 15.77 17.53 -10.34
CA PRO A 5 17.01 17.22 -9.68
C PRO A 5 17.46 15.89 -10.28
N THR A 6 18.49 15.93 -11.11
CA THR A 6 19.19 14.74 -11.55
C THR A 6 19.88 14.20 -10.31
N THR A 7 19.23 13.24 -9.64
CA THR A 7 19.98 12.35 -8.77
C THR A 7 21.08 11.77 -9.68
N GLY A 8 22.33 12.04 -9.36
CA GLY A 8 23.46 11.41 -10.04
C GLY A 8 23.31 9.89 -10.03
N PRO A 9 24.19 9.15 -10.69
CA PRO A 9 24.14 7.68 -10.62
C PRO A 9 24.09 7.26 -9.15
N PRO A 10 23.27 6.22 -8.82
CA PRO A 10 23.12 5.78 -7.45
C PRO A 10 24.48 5.31 -6.89
N ASP A 11 24.77 5.65 -5.63
CA ASP A 11 25.98 5.23 -4.97
C ASP A 11 26.02 3.70 -4.72
N HIS A 12 27.20 3.17 -4.39
CA HIS A 12 27.39 1.73 -4.17
C HIS A 12 26.47 1.13 -3.10
N GLN A 13 26.16 1.86 -2.04
CA GLN A 13 25.22 1.43 -1.00
C GLN A 13 23.79 1.30 -1.52
N THR A 14 23.36 2.27 -2.32
CA THR A 14 22.04 2.28 -2.94
C THR A 14 21.91 1.13 -3.96
N VAL A 15 22.91 0.91 -4.83
CA VAL A 15 22.91 -0.20 -5.79
C VAL A 15 22.91 -1.55 -5.07
N SER A 16 23.69 -1.69 -4.00
CA SER A 16 23.72 -2.91 -3.19
C SER A 16 22.35 -3.20 -2.56
N ARG A 17 21.65 -2.19 -2.07
CA ARG A 17 20.28 -2.34 -1.54
C ARG A 17 19.28 -2.71 -2.63
N ALA A 18 19.42 -2.17 -3.83
CA ALA A 18 18.62 -2.55 -4.99
C ALA A 18 18.84 -4.02 -5.37
N LEU A 19 20.10 -4.49 -5.41
CA LEU A 19 20.44 -5.90 -5.63
C LEU A 19 19.83 -6.79 -4.55
N LEU A 20 19.96 -6.42 -3.28
CA LEU A 20 19.35 -7.18 -2.18
C LEU A 20 17.83 -7.19 -2.25
N THR A 21 17.20 -6.09 -2.69
CA THR A 21 15.74 -6.03 -2.94
C THR A 21 15.33 -6.95 -4.10
N HIS A 22 16.16 -7.05 -5.15
CA HIS A 22 15.92 -7.99 -6.23
C HIS A 22 15.93 -9.46 -5.73
N CYS A 23 16.81 -9.79 -4.79
CA CYS A 23 16.89 -11.13 -4.21
C CYS A 23 15.68 -11.50 -3.36
N ILE A 24 14.96 -10.53 -2.82
CA ILE A 24 13.77 -10.72 -2.01
C ILE A 24 12.50 -10.39 -2.80
N ASP A 25 11.36 -10.87 -2.32
CA ASP A 25 10.08 -10.65 -2.98
C ASP A 25 9.20 -9.71 -2.13
N SER A 26 9.61 -8.45 -1.98
CA SER A 26 9.01 -7.48 -1.05
C SER A 26 9.60 -7.59 0.38
N ALA A 27 8.87 -7.13 1.42
CA ALA A 27 9.33 -7.15 2.81
C ALA A 27 9.88 -8.52 3.24
N ASP A 28 11.15 -8.59 3.58
CA ASP A 28 11.80 -9.81 4.07
C ASP A 28 12.51 -9.54 5.40
N ALA A 29 11.93 -10.08 6.47
CA ALA A 29 12.46 -9.91 7.83
C ALA A 29 13.83 -10.58 8.02
N LEU A 30 14.16 -11.63 7.23
CA LEU A 30 15.45 -12.32 7.31
C LEU A 30 16.55 -11.47 6.66
N MET A 31 16.28 -10.90 5.49
CA MET A 31 17.19 -9.96 4.84
C MET A 31 17.38 -8.70 5.70
N PHE A 32 16.30 -8.15 6.25
CA PHE A 32 16.38 -6.99 7.14
C PHE A 32 17.23 -7.28 8.40
N ALA A 33 17.09 -8.47 9.00
CA ALA A 33 17.94 -8.87 10.12
C ALA A 33 19.40 -8.98 9.69
N THR A 34 19.69 -9.56 8.51
CA THR A 34 21.05 -9.65 7.98
C THR A 34 21.65 -8.27 7.78
N MET A 35 20.90 -7.34 7.21
CA MET A 35 21.28 -5.94 7.06
C MET A 35 21.57 -5.25 8.39
N LYS A 36 20.73 -5.47 9.41
CA LYS A 36 20.97 -4.96 10.78
C LYS A 36 22.24 -5.56 11.40
N GLY A 37 22.60 -6.77 11.03
CA GLY A 37 23.80 -7.45 11.53
C GLY A 37 25.08 -6.86 10.99
N SER A 38 25.10 -6.51 9.71
CA SER A 38 26.22 -5.84 9.05
C SER A 38 26.23 -4.34 9.37
N GLY A 39 25.16 -3.64 9.07
CA GLY A 39 25.10 -2.19 8.99
C GLY A 39 25.49 -1.64 7.62
N ASP A 40 26.03 -2.49 6.74
CA ASP A 40 26.54 -2.14 5.41
C ASP A 40 25.93 -3.06 4.34
N ALA A 41 25.18 -2.46 3.40
CA ALA A 41 24.54 -3.20 2.31
C ALA A 41 25.58 -3.77 1.32
N THR A 42 26.69 -3.07 1.13
CA THR A 42 27.76 -3.50 0.21
C THR A 42 28.43 -4.77 0.73
N GLU A 43 28.65 -4.89 2.06
CA GLU A 43 29.17 -6.13 2.67
C GLU A 43 28.23 -7.31 2.44
N VAL A 44 26.92 -7.13 2.70
CA VAL A 44 25.91 -8.18 2.53
C VAL A 44 25.80 -8.60 1.06
N ALA A 45 25.74 -7.65 0.14
CA ALA A 45 25.68 -7.91 -1.30
C ALA A 45 26.93 -8.65 -1.79
N ARG A 46 28.12 -8.18 -1.40
CA ARG A 46 29.39 -8.82 -1.74
C ARG A 46 29.46 -10.28 -1.26
N LEU A 47 29.07 -10.56 -0.01
CA LEU A 47 29.03 -11.92 0.52
C LEU A 47 28.03 -12.80 -0.25
N LEU A 48 26.86 -12.25 -0.58
CA LEU A 48 25.85 -12.98 -1.34
C LEU A 48 26.36 -13.33 -2.75
N CYS A 49 26.99 -12.38 -3.45
CA CYS A 49 27.59 -12.59 -4.77
C CYS A 49 28.76 -13.60 -4.71
N ALA A 50 29.62 -13.55 -3.67
CA ALA A 50 30.71 -14.50 -3.48
C ALA A 50 30.18 -15.93 -3.27
N ILE A 51 29.13 -16.10 -2.44
CA ILE A 51 28.48 -17.41 -2.25
C ILE A 51 27.87 -17.92 -3.57
N HIS A 52 27.28 -17.03 -4.35
CA HIS A 52 26.71 -17.35 -5.66
C HIS A 52 27.79 -17.82 -6.65
N ALA A 53 28.96 -17.20 -6.63
CA ALA A 53 30.13 -17.61 -7.44
C ALA A 53 30.76 -18.94 -6.99
N GLY A 54 30.29 -19.51 -5.88
CA GLY A 54 30.84 -20.77 -5.33
C GLY A 54 31.94 -20.60 -4.29
N ASP A 55 32.23 -19.35 -3.89
CA ASP A 55 33.20 -19.06 -2.85
C ASP A 55 32.64 -19.37 -1.44
N THR A 56 33.55 -19.35 -0.46
CA THR A 56 33.21 -19.46 0.96
C THR A 56 32.53 -18.16 1.42
N GLY A 57 31.70 -18.22 2.47
CA GLY A 57 31.04 -17.00 3.02
C GLY A 57 29.68 -17.24 3.63
N ARG A 58 29.15 -18.48 3.54
CA ARG A 58 27.83 -18.80 4.13
C ARG A 58 27.82 -18.61 5.64
N ASP A 59 28.90 -19.02 6.33
CA ASP A 59 29.00 -18.88 7.77
C ASP A 59 29.11 -17.40 8.19
N ASP A 60 29.76 -16.57 7.37
CA ASP A 60 29.84 -15.14 7.60
C ASP A 60 28.48 -14.49 7.51
N LEU A 61 27.72 -14.80 6.45
CA LEU A 61 26.38 -14.28 6.25
C LEU A 61 25.39 -14.75 7.34
N GLU A 62 25.50 -16.02 7.78
CA GLU A 62 24.72 -16.56 8.90
C GLU A 62 25.09 -15.87 10.23
N ARG A 63 26.37 -15.55 10.45
CA ARG A 63 26.82 -14.77 11.62
C ARG A 63 26.24 -13.34 11.59
N LEU A 64 26.22 -12.69 10.43
CA LEU A 64 25.57 -11.39 10.27
C LEU A 64 24.08 -11.47 10.59
N PHE A 65 23.39 -12.48 10.06
CA PHE A 65 21.96 -12.70 10.38
C PHE A 65 21.72 -12.89 11.87
N ALA A 66 22.50 -13.76 12.55
CA ALA A 66 22.36 -14.01 13.97
C ALA A 66 22.63 -12.75 14.81
N ARG A 67 23.70 -11.99 14.48
CA ARG A 67 24.00 -10.68 15.10
C ARG A 67 22.85 -9.69 14.89
N GLY A 68 22.27 -9.66 13.71
CA GLY A 68 21.18 -8.79 13.37
C GLY A 68 19.88 -9.10 14.14
N LEU A 69 19.56 -10.37 14.35
CA LEU A 69 18.45 -10.77 15.23
C LEU A 69 18.63 -10.19 16.63
N VAL A 70 19.82 -10.31 17.22
CA VAL A 70 20.13 -9.76 18.55
C VAL A 70 19.99 -8.24 18.55
N ARG A 71 20.55 -7.53 17.56
CA ARG A 71 20.41 -6.07 17.41
C ARG A 71 18.97 -5.61 17.21
N TRP A 72 18.12 -6.50 16.71
CA TRP A 72 16.68 -6.25 16.54
C TRP A 72 15.85 -6.67 17.76
N GLY A 73 16.49 -7.04 18.87
CA GLY A 73 15.83 -7.50 20.09
C GLY A 73 15.17 -8.87 19.96
N ARG A 74 15.66 -9.74 19.06
CA ARG A 74 15.12 -11.08 18.81
C ARG A 74 16.07 -12.18 19.27
N ARG A 75 15.48 -13.35 19.53
CA ARG A 75 16.27 -14.53 19.91
C ARG A 75 16.78 -15.26 18.66
N VAL A 76 18.03 -15.70 18.70
CA VAL A 76 18.58 -16.63 17.72
C VAL A 76 18.08 -18.03 18.09
N THR A 77 17.30 -18.64 17.23
CA THR A 77 16.76 -19.99 17.42
C THR A 77 17.18 -20.92 16.26
N PRO A 78 17.27 -22.23 16.48
CA PRO A 78 17.58 -23.18 15.38
C PRO A 78 16.59 -23.07 14.22
N SER A 79 15.30 -22.80 14.51
CA SER A 79 14.27 -22.58 13.49
C SER A 79 14.50 -21.31 12.68
N ALA A 80 14.96 -20.22 13.30
CA ALA A 80 15.30 -18.97 12.60
C ALA A 80 16.51 -19.19 11.67
N ILE A 81 17.54 -19.89 12.12
CA ILE A 81 18.70 -20.25 11.28
C ILE A 81 18.28 -21.13 10.11
N GLN A 82 17.42 -22.13 10.35
CA GLN A 82 16.91 -22.97 9.26
C GLN A 82 16.07 -22.17 8.25
N ALA A 83 15.25 -21.23 8.71
CA ALA A 83 14.48 -20.33 7.85
C ALA A 83 15.41 -19.44 7.02
N PHE A 84 16.46 -18.89 7.63
CA PHE A 84 17.49 -18.12 6.93
C PHE A 84 18.18 -18.96 5.83
N ARG A 85 18.63 -20.18 6.13
CA ARG A 85 19.27 -21.06 5.15
C ARG A 85 18.36 -21.37 3.95
N LYS A 86 17.06 -21.55 4.19
CA LYS A 86 16.05 -21.72 3.11
C LYS A 86 15.87 -20.44 2.30
N ALA A 87 15.88 -19.28 2.95
CA ALA A 87 15.79 -18.00 2.27
C ALA A 87 17.03 -17.73 1.42
N LEU A 88 18.22 -18.02 1.94
CA LEU A 88 19.48 -17.87 1.22
C LEU A 88 19.49 -18.61 -0.12
N VAL A 89 18.98 -19.85 -0.17
CA VAL A 89 18.85 -20.58 -1.44
C VAL A 89 17.99 -19.81 -2.44
N ARG A 90 16.84 -19.27 -2.02
CA ARG A 90 15.97 -18.47 -2.89
C ARG A 90 16.64 -17.18 -3.35
N TRP A 91 17.36 -16.50 -2.45
CA TRP A 91 18.09 -15.27 -2.78
C TRP A 91 19.17 -15.53 -3.85
N LEU A 92 19.95 -16.60 -3.70
CA LEU A 92 20.96 -16.99 -4.67
C LEU A 92 20.35 -17.32 -6.04
N THR A 93 19.25 -18.08 -6.08
CA THR A 93 18.54 -18.38 -7.35
C THR A 93 18.06 -17.10 -8.06
N ARG A 94 17.70 -16.07 -7.33
CA ARG A 94 17.25 -14.80 -7.95
C ARG A 94 18.42 -14.00 -8.54
N LEU A 95 19.63 -14.16 -8.04
CA LEU A 95 20.82 -13.55 -8.65
C LEU A 95 21.05 -14.06 -10.09
N ASP A 96 20.67 -15.31 -10.41
CA ASP A 96 20.78 -15.88 -11.75
C ASP A 96 19.93 -15.11 -12.80
N THR A 97 18.95 -14.33 -12.36
CA THR A 97 18.07 -13.57 -13.25
C THR A 97 18.61 -12.17 -13.57
N LEU A 98 19.67 -11.71 -12.90
CA LEU A 98 20.31 -10.44 -13.19
C LEU A 98 21.25 -10.54 -14.40
N PRO A 99 21.32 -9.50 -15.23
CA PRO A 99 22.19 -9.51 -16.42
C PRO A 99 23.68 -9.49 -16.08
N CYS A 100 24.04 -8.96 -14.94
CA CYS A 100 25.40 -8.88 -14.40
C CYS A 100 25.34 -8.64 -12.89
N LEU A 101 26.50 -8.75 -12.21
CA LEU A 101 26.62 -8.47 -10.78
C LEU A 101 27.55 -7.29 -10.46
N ASP A 102 28.11 -6.66 -11.48
CA ASP A 102 28.98 -5.48 -11.33
C ASP A 102 28.16 -4.23 -11.02
N THR A 103 28.61 -3.43 -10.07
CA THR A 103 27.84 -2.32 -9.48
C THR A 103 27.43 -1.24 -10.49
N GLU A 104 28.34 -0.81 -11.38
CA GLU A 104 28.05 0.24 -12.37
C GLU A 104 26.95 -0.19 -13.37
N PRO A 105 27.10 -1.33 -14.10
CA PRO A 105 26.05 -1.81 -14.99
C PRO A 105 24.73 -2.13 -14.27
N LEU A 106 24.80 -2.60 -13.01
CA LEU A 106 23.60 -2.81 -12.20
C LEU A 106 22.89 -1.49 -11.86
N GLY A 107 23.64 -0.45 -11.54
CA GLY A 107 23.08 0.89 -11.28
C GLY A 107 22.30 1.41 -12.49
N ASP A 108 22.87 1.26 -13.68
CA ASP A 108 22.21 1.62 -14.93
C ASP A 108 20.96 0.76 -15.21
N HIS A 109 21.07 -0.55 -15.01
CA HIS A 109 19.94 -1.49 -15.13
C HIS A 109 18.81 -1.13 -14.17
N PHE A 110 19.09 -0.95 -12.88
CA PHE A 110 18.06 -0.67 -11.87
C PHE A 110 17.44 0.72 -12.00
N THR A 111 18.14 1.68 -12.58
CA THR A 111 17.59 3.01 -12.88
C THR A 111 16.86 3.07 -14.22
N ASN A 112 16.78 1.96 -14.95
CA ASN A 112 16.26 1.90 -16.31
C ASN A 112 16.91 3.02 -17.16
N HIS A 113 18.26 2.97 -17.23
CA HIS A 113 19.11 3.94 -17.94
C HIS A 113 18.86 5.39 -17.50
N GLY A 114 18.73 5.62 -16.20
CA GLY A 114 18.55 6.96 -15.61
C GLY A 114 17.13 7.53 -15.73
N THR A 115 16.14 6.74 -16.17
CA THR A 115 14.73 7.18 -16.20
C THR A 115 14.04 7.09 -14.84
N LEU A 116 14.61 6.32 -13.92
CA LEU A 116 14.16 6.15 -12.54
C LEU A 116 15.27 6.60 -11.59
N TRP A 117 14.87 7.17 -10.46
CA TRP A 117 15.77 7.35 -9.33
C TRP A 117 15.58 6.21 -8.32
N ILE A 118 16.63 5.98 -7.53
CA ILE A 118 16.62 5.05 -6.39
C ILE A 118 17.09 5.81 -5.17
N ILE A 119 16.35 5.69 -4.06
CA ILE A 119 16.73 6.23 -2.75
C ILE A 119 16.80 5.12 -1.71
N ALA A 120 17.64 5.33 -0.71
CA ALA A 120 17.88 4.39 0.38
C ALA A 120 17.93 5.14 1.73
N PRO A 121 17.92 4.47 2.89
CA PRO A 121 17.83 5.10 4.21
C PRO A 121 18.92 6.15 4.53
N HIS A 122 20.01 6.18 3.82
CA HIS A 122 21.06 7.20 3.96
C HIS A 122 20.87 8.40 3.02
N SER A 123 19.87 8.34 2.13
CA SER A 123 19.55 9.44 1.23
C SER A 123 18.84 10.59 1.97
N PRO A 124 19.11 11.87 1.66
CA PRO A 124 18.38 13.00 2.22
C PRO A 124 16.90 13.01 1.86
N TRP A 125 16.50 12.31 0.82
CA TRP A 125 15.09 12.17 0.38
C TRP A 125 14.38 10.96 0.98
N TRP A 126 15.02 10.25 1.93
CA TRP A 126 14.39 9.09 2.56
C TRP A 126 13.34 9.52 3.58
N PRO A 127 12.07 9.12 3.40
CA PRO A 127 11.04 9.38 4.42
C PRO A 127 11.30 8.51 5.65
N THR A 128 11.79 9.13 6.72
CA THR A 128 12.17 8.41 7.96
C THR A 128 11.02 7.65 8.61
N GLN A 129 9.78 8.05 8.34
CA GLN A 129 8.55 7.36 8.78
C GLN A 129 8.50 5.88 8.33
N LEU A 130 9.20 5.52 7.27
CA LEU A 130 9.30 4.12 6.81
C LEU A 130 10.02 3.21 7.81
N ASP A 131 10.90 3.77 8.64
CA ASP A 131 11.67 3.01 9.63
C ASP A 131 10.77 2.44 10.74
N ASP A 132 9.59 3.04 10.98
CA ASP A 132 8.59 2.56 11.92
C ASP A 132 8.07 1.17 11.56
N LEU A 133 8.17 0.75 10.30
CA LEU A 133 7.86 -0.61 9.89
C LEU A 133 8.73 -1.68 10.57
N SER A 134 9.86 -1.29 11.17
CA SER A 134 10.72 -2.19 11.94
C SER A 134 10.19 -2.54 13.34
N ILE A 135 9.17 -1.85 13.84
CA ILE A 135 8.60 -2.02 15.18
C ILE A 135 7.98 -3.42 15.35
N ARG A 136 7.35 -3.96 14.31
CA ARG A 136 6.74 -5.30 14.35
C ARG A 136 7.72 -6.39 13.96
N LYS A 137 7.58 -7.56 14.64
CA LYS A 137 8.57 -8.65 14.58
C LYS A 137 8.69 -9.36 13.24
N ASP A 138 7.68 -9.29 12.40
CA ASP A 138 7.53 -10.01 11.12
C ASP A 138 7.56 -9.07 9.93
N TRP A 139 7.79 -7.77 10.18
CA TRP A 139 7.80 -6.75 9.15
C TRP A 139 9.21 -6.19 8.98
N ALA A 140 9.44 -5.67 7.80
CA ALA A 140 10.68 -5.00 7.47
C ALA A 140 10.37 -3.73 6.70
N PRO A 141 11.05 -2.61 6.99
CA PRO A 141 11.06 -1.46 6.10
C PRO A 141 11.63 -1.85 4.74
N PRO A 142 11.33 -1.11 3.67
CA PRO A 142 11.96 -1.30 2.38
C PRO A 142 13.46 -1.05 2.48
N LEU A 143 14.26 -1.79 1.72
CA LEU A 143 15.71 -1.58 1.68
C LEU A 143 16.08 -0.35 0.85
N CYS A 144 15.27 -0.05 -0.18
CA CYS A 144 15.33 1.14 -1.03
C CYS A 144 13.95 1.37 -1.65
N LEU A 145 13.77 2.51 -2.30
CA LEU A 145 12.59 2.83 -3.10
C LEU A 145 13.02 3.27 -4.49
N TRP A 146 12.29 2.82 -5.49
CA TRP A 146 12.34 3.32 -6.86
C TRP A 146 11.29 4.40 -7.05
N GLY A 147 11.62 5.40 -7.88
CA GLY A 147 10.63 6.39 -8.22
C GLY A 147 10.86 7.05 -9.56
N ARG A 148 9.80 7.70 -10.03
CA ARG A 148 9.77 8.57 -11.21
C ARG A 148 9.12 9.89 -10.82
N GLY A 149 9.64 11.00 -11.33
CA GLY A 149 9.16 12.33 -11.01
C GLY A 149 10.05 13.03 -9.98
N ASP A 150 9.47 13.91 -9.19
CA ASP A 150 10.21 14.73 -8.25
C ASP A 150 10.46 13.98 -6.93
N VAL A 151 11.72 13.67 -6.66
CA VAL A 151 12.13 12.97 -5.44
C VAL A 151 11.90 13.81 -4.18
N ASP A 152 11.99 15.14 -4.29
CA ASP A 152 11.74 16.05 -3.16
C ASP A 152 10.28 15.97 -2.66
N ALA A 153 9.36 15.44 -3.48
CA ALA A 153 7.98 15.25 -3.08
C ALA A 153 7.85 14.36 -1.83
N LEU A 154 8.72 13.36 -1.66
CA LEU A 154 8.65 12.42 -0.56
C LEU A 154 8.91 13.04 0.81
N VAL A 155 9.69 14.11 0.86
CA VAL A 155 10.08 14.83 2.08
C VAL A 155 9.54 16.26 2.12
N SER A 156 8.63 16.60 1.19
CA SER A 156 8.07 17.95 1.06
C SER A 156 7.16 18.35 2.22
N CYS A 157 6.70 17.39 3.03
CA CYS A 157 5.78 17.63 4.13
C CYS A 157 6.07 16.66 5.28
N PRO A 158 6.29 17.13 6.53
CA PRO A 158 6.52 16.29 7.68
C PRO A 158 5.27 15.51 8.12
N HIS A 159 4.06 15.99 7.77
CA HIS A 159 2.78 15.38 8.14
C HIS A 159 1.93 15.03 6.90
N PRO A 160 2.33 14.02 6.10
CA PRO A 160 1.58 13.58 4.93
C PRO A 160 0.23 12.97 5.31
N VAL A 161 -0.75 13.11 4.43
CA VAL A 161 -2.10 12.55 4.57
C VAL A 161 -2.31 11.43 3.56
N ALA A 162 -2.66 10.23 4.00
CA ALA A 162 -3.07 9.16 3.10
C ALA A 162 -4.60 9.13 2.95
N ILE A 163 -5.08 9.15 1.72
CA ILE A 163 -6.50 9.04 1.39
C ILE A 163 -6.71 7.74 0.62
N VAL A 164 -7.45 6.80 1.20
CA VAL A 164 -7.63 5.46 0.67
C VAL A 164 -9.10 5.02 0.68
N GLY A 165 -9.45 4.05 -0.16
CA GLY A 165 -10.79 3.49 -0.14
C GLY A 165 -11.07 2.46 -1.24
N SER A 166 -12.32 2.35 -1.62
CA SER A 166 -12.81 1.36 -2.58
C SER A 166 -12.38 1.68 -4.01
N ARG A 167 -11.93 0.68 -4.75
CA ARG A 167 -11.73 0.77 -6.21
C ARG A 167 -13.05 1.01 -6.98
N GLY A 168 -14.16 0.54 -6.43
CA GLY A 168 -15.52 0.71 -6.96
C GLY A 168 -16.35 1.58 -6.03
N CYS A 169 -15.84 2.76 -5.64
CA CYS A 169 -16.62 3.76 -4.92
C CYS A 169 -17.75 4.31 -5.80
N ASP A 170 -18.84 4.74 -5.19
CA ASP A 170 -19.89 5.50 -5.85
C ASP A 170 -19.51 7.00 -5.94
N ASP A 171 -20.46 7.82 -6.39
CA ASP A 171 -20.23 9.25 -6.57
C ASP A 171 -19.95 9.94 -5.24
N TYR A 172 -20.63 9.53 -4.16
CA TYR A 172 -20.36 10.04 -2.81
C TYR A 172 -18.92 9.78 -2.38
N GLY A 173 -18.48 8.52 -2.46
CA GLY A 173 -17.11 8.16 -2.06
C GLY A 173 -16.04 8.82 -2.95
N ARG A 174 -16.35 9.04 -4.24
CA ARG A 174 -15.47 9.72 -5.18
C ARG A 174 -15.34 11.20 -4.88
N GLU A 175 -16.47 11.88 -4.66
CA GLU A 175 -16.53 13.30 -4.37
C GLU A 175 -15.82 13.61 -3.06
N VAL A 176 -16.11 12.87 -1.99
CA VAL A 176 -15.44 13.03 -0.70
C VAL A 176 -13.93 12.84 -0.82
N ALA A 177 -13.47 11.82 -1.57
CA ALA A 177 -12.04 11.58 -1.76
C ALA A 177 -11.35 12.71 -2.53
N ARG A 178 -12.03 13.27 -3.55
CA ARG A 178 -11.52 14.37 -4.36
C ARG A 178 -11.43 15.64 -3.55
N GLU A 179 -12.49 15.97 -2.81
CA GLU A 179 -12.53 17.15 -1.97
C GLU A 179 -11.49 17.10 -0.84
N LEU A 180 -11.32 15.95 -0.17
CA LEU A 180 -10.27 15.76 0.81
C LEU A 180 -8.87 15.89 0.20
N GLY A 181 -8.66 15.33 -0.99
CA GLY A 181 -7.39 15.48 -1.72
C GLY A 181 -7.09 16.95 -2.06
N ARG A 182 -8.11 17.71 -2.48
CA ARG A 182 -8.00 19.12 -2.76
C ARG A 182 -7.70 19.92 -1.48
N SER A 183 -8.49 19.70 -0.42
CA SER A 183 -8.35 20.38 0.87
C SER A 183 -6.97 20.14 1.49
N ALA A 184 -6.51 18.87 1.48
CA ALA A 184 -5.19 18.52 2.00
C ALA A 184 -4.05 19.22 1.23
N ALA A 185 -4.12 19.22 -0.11
CA ALA A 185 -3.12 19.89 -0.93
C ALA A 185 -3.19 21.41 -0.81
N ASP A 186 -4.38 22.01 -0.71
CA ASP A 186 -4.55 23.44 -0.47
C ASP A 186 -3.94 23.88 0.86
N ALA A 187 -4.06 23.05 1.91
CA ALA A 187 -3.44 23.27 3.21
C ALA A 187 -1.91 23.02 3.21
N GLY A 188 -1.35 22.46 2.14
CA GLY A 188 0.09 22.19 2.01
C GLY A 188 0.50 20.76 2.34
N HIS A 189 -0.44 19.85 2.62
CA HIS A 189 -0.13 18.45 2.93
C HIS A 189 0.25 17.65 1.67
N LEU A 190 1.26 16.79 1.82
CA LEU A 190 1.52 15.75 0.83
C LEU A 190 0.40 14.69 0.86
N VAL A 191 -0.29 14.53 -0.27
CA VAL A 191 -1.32 13.50 -0.43
C VAL A 191 -0.68 12.19 -0.87
N VAL A 192 -0.84 11.13 -0.08
CA VAL A 192 -0.32 9.79 -0.36
C VAL A 192 -1.48 8.86 -0.68
N SER A 193 -1.41 8.13 -1.78
CA SER A 193 -2.39 7.07 -2.08
C SER A 193 -1.79 5.97 -2.95
N GLY A 194 -2.58 4.99 -3.31
CA GLY A 194 -2.18 4.00 -4.32
C GLY A 194 -2.61 4.45 -5.71
N GLY A 195 -2.09 3.90 -6.78
CA GLY A 195 -2.53 4.25 -8.13
C GLY A 195 -3.85 3.60 -8.57
N ALA A 196 -4.70 3.12 -7.67
CA ALA A 196 -5.91 2.37 -8.01
C ALA A 196 -7.04 3.27 -8.58
N MET A 197 -8.01 2.63 -9.26
CA MET A 197 -9.25 3.30 -9.64
C MET A 197 -10.06 3.69 -8.39
N GLY A 198 -11.04 4.56 -8.56
CA GLY A 198 -11.99 4.96 -7.53
C GLY A 198 -11.39 5.98 -6.57
N THR A 199 -11.39 5.69 -5.27
CA THR A 199 -10.95 6.62 -4.23
C THR A 199 -9.54 7.14 -4.44
N ASP A 200 -8.55 6.24 -4.68
CA ASP A 200 -7.15 6.62 -4.85
C ASP A 200 -7.00 7.65 -5.99
N ALA A 201 -7.59 7.35 -7.15
CA ALA A 201 -7.56 8.26 -8.30
C ALA A 201 -8.26 9.60 -8.00
N ALA A 202 -9.40 9.58 -7.30
CA ALA A 202 -10.13 10.78 -6.94
C ALA A 202 -9.32 11.70 -6.01
N ALA A 203 -8.65 11.13 -5.00
CA ALA A 203 -7.78 11.87 -4.09
C ALA A 203 -6.62 12.55 -4.84
N HIS A 204 -5.96 11.84 -5.75
CA HIS A 204 -4.89 12.42 -6.56
C HIS A 204 -5.40 13.54 -7.47
N TRP A 205 -6.56 13.36 -8.12
CA TRP A 205 -7.16 14.41 -8.95
C TRP A 205 -7.47 15.66 -8.13
N GLY A 206 -8.03 15.51 -6.91
CA GLY A 206 -8.27 16.62 -6.01
C GLY A 206 -6.99 17.40 -5.69
N ALA A 207 -5.92 16.72 -5.33
CA ALA A 207 -4.63 17.33 -5.05
C ALA A 207 -4.06 18.09 -6.28
N ILE A 208 -4.16 17.50 -7.47
CA ILE A 208 -3.72 18.15 -8.72
C ILE A 208 -4.53 19.42 -9.01
N GLU A 209 -5.84 19.40 -8.74
CA GLU A 209 -6.73 20.55 -8.94
C GLU A 209 -6.39 21.71 -8.02
N ALA A 210 -6.06 21.46 -6.76
CA ALA A 210 -5.57 22.49 -5.84
C ALA A 210 -4.36 23.22 -6.42
N MET A 211 -3.41 22.49 -6.97
CA MET A 211 -2.21 23.07 -7.61
C MET A 211 -2.54 23.85 -8.89
N GLY A 212 -3.50 23.37 -9.69
CA GLY A 212 -3.89 23.98 -10.96
C GLY A 212 -4.64 25.31 -10.80
N GLN A 213 -5.24 25.58 -9.66
CA GLN A 213 -5.95 26.83 -9.35
C GLN A 213 -5.00 27.96 -8.91
N ARG A 214 -3.73 27.70 -8.69
CA ARG A 214 -2.74 28.66 -8.22
C ARG A 214 -2.00 29.30 -9.39
N PHE A 215 -2.10 30.64 -9.49
CA PHE A 215 -1.60 31.39 -10.64
C PHE A 215 -0.17 31.91 -10.47
N ASP A 216 0.35 31.96 -9.23
CA ASP A 216 1.69 32.44 -8.92
C ASP A 216 2.59 31.34 -8.36
N ASP A 217 3.92 31.48 -8.55
CA ASP A 217 4.90 30.48 -8.15
C ASP A 217 5.02 30.33 -6.62
N ALA A 218 4.79 31.38 -5.84
CA ALA A 218 4.85 31.33 -4.39
C ALA A 218 3.70 30.50 -3.81
N SER A 219 2.47 30.74 -4.31
CA SER A 219 1.31 29.95 -3.94
C SER A 219 1.42 28.49 -4.36
N ARG A 220 2.01 28.20 -5.52
CA ARG A 220 2.29 26.82 -5.97
C ARG A 220 3.28 26.09 -5.08
N ARG A 221 4.31 26.76 -4.57
CA ARG A 221 5.28 26.16 -3.64
C ARG A 221 4.70 25.81 -2.28
N ARG A 222 3.63 26.49 -1.85
CA ARG A 222 2.92 26.22 -0.60
C ARG A 222 1.88 25.13 -0.73
N CYS A 223 1.43 24.82 -1.94
CA CYS A 223 0.47 23.77 -2.18
C CYS A 223 1.13 22.39 -2.02
N GLY A 224 0.46 21.50 -1.33
CA GLY A 224 0.90 20.12 -1.15
C GLY A 224 0.95 19.36 -2.46
N ARG A 225 1.88 18.43 -2.54
CA ARG A 225 2.06 17.54 -3.70
C ARG A 225 1.29 16.25 -3.53
N THR A 226 1.37 15.37 -4.52
CA THR A 226 0.79 14.03 -4.39
C THR A 226 1.74 12.97 -4.92
N ILE A 227 1.79 11.83 -4.22
CA ILE A 227 2.59 10.66 -4.60
C ILE A 227 1.72 9.41 -4.68
N ALA A 228 1.93 8.62 -5.74
CA ALA A 228 1.26 7.33 -5.91
C ALA A 228 2.23 6.19 -5.65
N VAL A 229 1.87 5.29 -4.72
CA VAL A 229 2.67 4.11 -4.37
C VAL A 229 2.13 2.90 -5.13
N PHE A 230 3.01 2.12 -5.77
CA PHE A 230 2.63 0.97 -6.60
C PHE A 230 2.96 -0.37 -5.95
N ALA A 231 2.22 -1.41 -6.35
CA ALA A 231 2.38 -2.77 -5.86
C ALA A 231 3.21 -3.67 -6.80
N GLY A 232 3.66 -3.13 -7.91
CA GLY A 232 4.61 -3.69 -8.85
C GLY A 232 5.72 -2.71 -9.16
N GLY A 233 6.70 -3.11 -9.94
CA GLY A 233 7.75 -2.23 -10.43
C GLY A 233 7.21 -1.14 -11.38
N LEU A 234 7.97 -0.09 -11.57
CA LEU A 234 7.53 1.10 -12.31
C LEU A 234 7.49 0.90 -13.83
N ASP A 235 7.92 -0.23 -14.35
CA ASP A 235 7.70 -0.63 -15.75
C ASP A 235 6.31 -1.27 -15.95
N HIS A 236 5.63 -1.62 -14.84
CA HIS A 236 4.30 -2.22 -14.82
C HIS A 236 3.27 -1.36 -14.09
N ILE A 237 3.29 -0.06 -14.36
CA ILE A 237 2.35 0.90 -13.79
C ILE A 237 0.94 0.59 -14.29
N GLY A 238 -0.04 0.64 -13.39
CA GLY A 238 -1.45 0.42 -13.74
C GLY A 238 -2.40 0.85 -12.62
N PRO A 239 -3.69 0.92 -12.94
CA PRO A 239 -4.35 0.51 -14.18
C PRO A 239 -4.22 1.54 -15.30
N ARG A 240 -4.23 1.10 -16.57
CA ARG A 240 -4.09 1.99 -17.75
C ARG A 240 -5.13 3.10 -17.84
N VAL A 241 -6.31 2.91 -17.27
CA VAL A 241 -7.33 3.96 -17.21
C VAL A 241 -6.83 5.21 -16.45
N ASN A 242 -5.82 5.07 -15.61
CA ASN A 242 -5.20 6.14 -14.82
C ASN A 242 -3.91 6.69 -15.46
N ASP A 243 -3.52 6.28 -16.68
CA ASP A 243 -2.27 6.75 -17.32
C ASP A 243 -2.20 8.28 -17.39
N ARG A 244 -3.32 8.93 -17.74
CA ARG A 244 -3.41 10.40 -17.73
C ARG A 244 -3.21 10.98 -16.32
N LEU A 245 -3.74 10.34 -15.30
CA LEU A 245 -3.55 10.77 -13.91
C LEU A 245 -2.06 10.67 -13.53
N PHE A 246 -1.40 9.58 -13.86
CA PHE A 246 0.02 9.39 -13.56
C PHE A 246 0.89 10.44 -14.25
N ALA A 247 0.62 10.74 -15.52
CA ALA A 247 1.29 11.85 -16.22
C ALA A 247 1.07 13.19 -15.49
N ARG A 248 -0.16 13.49 -15.05
CA ARG A 248 -0.47 14.74 -14.35
C ARG A 248 0.19 14.83 -12.96
N ILE A 249 0.32 13.70 -12.23
CA ILE A 249 1.10 13.67 -10.98
C ILE A 249 2.53 14.13 -11.24
N LEU A 250 3.19 13.59 -12.25
CA LEU A 250 4.56 13.93 -12.61
C LEU A 250 4.70 15.39 -13.06
N GLU A 251 3.78 15.88 -13.89
CA GLU A 251 3.77 17.26 -14.39
C GLU A 251 3.59 18.30 -13.27
N HIS A 252 2.96 17.92 -12.15
CA HIS A 252 2.73 18.78 -10.99
C HIS A 252 3.72 18.55 -9.85
N GLY A 253 4.93 18.03 -10.15
CA GLY A 253 5.99 17.87 -9.16
C GLY A 253 5.71 16.79 -8.12
N GLY A 254 4.83 15.84 -8.43
CA GLY A 254 4.62 14.64 -7.63
C GLY A 254 5.54 13.51 -8.06
N ALA A 255 5.36 12.33 -7.47
CA ALA A 255 6.15 11.15 -7.78
C ALA A 255 5.31 9.87 -7.84
N LEU A 256 5.80 8.91 -8.64
CA LEU A 256 5.34 7.53 -8.68
C LEU A 256 6.41 6.67 -8.01
N VAL A 257 6.03 5.86 -7.03
CA VAL A 257 6.98 5.20 -6.12
C VAL A 257 6.68 3.71 -5.98
N SER A 258 7.70 2.89 -5.93
CA SER A 258 7.61 1.45 -5.64
C SER A 258 8.76 0.97 -4.75
N GLU A 259 8.48 -0.03 -3.91
CA GLU A 259 9.50 -0.81 -3.18
C GLU A 259 10.15 -1.89 -4.05
N LEU A 260 9.57 -2.22 -5.19
CA LEU A 260 9.97 -3.35 -6.02
C LEU A 260 10.80 -2.90 -7.22
N CYS A 261 11.68 -3.78 -7.69
CA CYS A 261 12.47 -3.58 -8.90
C CYS A 261 11.58 -3.19 -10.10
N PRO A 262 12.10 -2.42 -11.07
CA PRO A 262 11.30 -1.85 -12.16
C PRO A 262 10.47 -2.88 -12.94
N ASP A 263 11.04 -4.05 -13.18
CA ASP A 263 10.46 -5.18 -13.91
C ASP A 263 9.48 -6.05 -13.11
N ALA A 264 9.30 -5.78 -11.81
CA ALA A 264 8.48 -6.63 -10.93
C ALA A 264 7.00 -6.54 -11.27
N ILE A 265 6.40 -7.67 -11.71
CA ILE A 265 4.99 -7.74 -12.09
C ILE A 265 4.10 -7.60 -10.86
N PRO A 266 3.04 -6.77 -10.90
CA PRO A 266 2.10 -6.66 -9.77
C PRO A 266 1.33 -7.96 -9.57
N GLU A 267 1.30 -8.46 -8.32
CA GLU A 267 0.59 -9.67 -7.89
C GLU A 267 -0.42 -9.34 -6.79
N PRO A 268 -1.52 -10.11 -6.64
CA PRO A 268 -2.56 -9.81 -5.63
C PRO A 268 -2.02 -9.58 -4.21
N ARG A 269 -1.09 -10.42 -3.74
CA ARG A 269 -0.47 -10.28 -2.41
C ARG A 269 0.35 -9.00 -2.27
N ARG A 270 0.99 -8.53 -3.35
CA ARG A 270 1.83 -7.31 -3.34
C ARG A 270 1.01 -6.05 -3.13
N PHE A 271 -0.29 -6.04 -3.54
CA PHE A 271 -1.19 -4.93 -3.21
C PHE A 271 -1.43 -4.79 -1.71
N LEU A 272 -1.57 -5.91 -0.97
CA LEU A 272 -1.74 -5.87 0.47
C LEU A 272 -0.45 -5.48 1.19
N LEU A 273 0.70 -5.96 0.71
CA LEU A 273 2.00 -5.60 1.26
C LEU A 273 2.35 -4.14 0.99
N ARG A 274 2.05 -3.61 -0.20
CA ARG A 274 2.26 -2.21 -0.54
C ARG A 274 1.51 -1.25 0.38
N ASN A 275 0.32 -1.64 0.87
CA ASN A 275 -0.49 -0.80 1.75
C ASN A 275 0.24 -0.39 3.03
N ARG A 276 1.22 -1.19 3.51
CA ARG A 276 2.07 -0.81 4.65
C ARG A 276 2.94 0.41 4.34
N ILE A 277 3.40 0.55 3.10
CA ILE A 277 4.18 1.71 2.67
C ILE A 277 3.31 2.97 2.69
N ILE A 278 2.07 2.90 2.17
CA ILE A 278 1.13 4.03 2.23
C ILE A 278 0.87 4.43 3.68
N ALA A 279 0.58 3.45 4.55
CA ALA A 279 0.32 3.71 5.96
C ALA A 279 1.54 4.27 6.70
N ALA A 280 2.74 3.80 6.38
CA ALA A 280 3.96 4.27 7.01
C ALA A 280 4.35 5.70 6.59
N LEU A 281 4.17 6.04 5.31
CA LEU A 281 4.47 7.37 4.77
C LEU A 281 3.60 8.48 5.36
N ALA A 282 2.38 8.17 5.80
CA ALA A 282 1.44 9.17 6.28
C ALA A 282 1.40 9.24 7.81
N THR A 283 1.09 10.40 8.35
CA THR A 283 0.77 10.60 9.78
C THR A 283 -0.72 10.42 10.05
N THR A 284 -1.55 10.82 9.09
CA THR A 284 -3.00 10.71 9.14
C THR A 284 -3.51 9.89 7.95
N ILE A 285 -4.41 8.95 8.20
CA ILE A 285 -5.03 8.12 7.18
C ILE A 285 -6.54 8.33 7.18
N VAL A 286 -7.10 8.66 6.01
CA VAL A 286 -8.55 8.81 5.81
C VAL A 286 -9.07 7.69 4.93
N VAL A 287 -10.02 6.91 5.43
CA VAL A 287 -10.75 5.89 4.67
C VAL A 287 -12.09 6.48 4.23
N THR A 288 -12.24 6.80 2.95
CA THR A 288 -13.41 7.52 2.45
C THR A 288 -14.62 6.61 2.21
N GLN A 289 -14.42 5.46 1.61
CA GLN A 289 -15.47 4.46 1.42
C GLN A 289 -14.87 3.07 1.37
N ALA A 290 -15.41 2.13 2.12
CA ALA A 290 -14.93 0.76 2.15
C ALA A 290 -16.05 -0.26 2.40
N ARG A 291 -16.06 -1.35 1.64
CA ARG A 291 -16.85 -2.54 1.96
C ARG A 291 -16.21 -3.29 3.12
N ARG A 292 -16.95 -4.22 3.77
CA ARG A 292 -16.46 -5.04 4.90
C ARG A 292 -15.17 -5.83 4.60
N ARG A 293 -14.92 -6.16 3.34
CA ARG A 293 -13.72 -6.88 2.87
C ARG A 293 -12.96 -6.04 1.84
N SER A 294 -12.68 -4.78 2.16
CA SER A 294 -11.92 -3.86 1.29
C SER A 294 -10.44 -3.88 1.63
N GLY A 295 -9.58 -3.75 0.60
CA GLY A 295 -8.14 -3.54 0.79
C GLY A 295 -7.79 -2.27 1.58
N ALA A 296 -8.65 -1.25 1.55
CA ALA A 296 -8.46 -0.04 2.34
C ALA A 296 -8.50 -0.29 3.86
N LEU A 297 -9.27 -1.30 4.32
CA LEU A 297 -9.26 -1.70 5.73
C LEU A 297 -7.92 -2.32 6.14
N ASN A 298 -7.20 -2.93 5.21
CA ASN A 298 -5.83 -3.39 5.46
C ASN A 298 -4.88 -2.22 5.67
N THR A 299 -5.00 -1.13 4.89
CA THR A 299 -4.22 0.10 5.13
C THR A 299 -4.54 0.71 6.50
N ALA A 300 -5.82 0.78 6.88
CA ALA A 300 -6.23 1.27 8.19
C ALA A 300 -5.67 0.42 9.35
N ASN A 301 -5.63 -0.91 9.20
CA ASN A 301 -5.02 -1.79 10.20
C ASN A 301 -3.50 -1.56 10.30
N TRP A 302 -2.79 -1.41 9.16
CA TRP A 302 -1.37 -1.05 9.16
C TRP A 302 -1.14 0.29 9.87
N ALA A 303 -1.97 1.29 9.59
CA ALA A 303 -1.90 2.60 10.22
C ALA A 303 -2.06 2.53 11.74
N ALA A 304 -3.10 1.83 12.22
CA ALA A 304 -3.31 1.62 13.66
C ALA A 304 -2.14 0.88 14.32
N ASP A 305 -1.58 -0.14 13.65
CA ASP A 305 -0.42 -0.87 14.14
C ASP A 305 0.86 0.00 14.22
N LEU A 306 0.94 1.05 13.41
CA LEU A 306 2.04 2.04 13.39
C LEU A 306 1.76 3.27 14.27
N GLY A 307 0.61 3.32 14.97
CA GLY A 307 0.22 4.46 15.80
C GLY A 307 -0.13 5.72 15.01
N ARG A 308 -0.60 5.56 13.76
CA ARG A 308 -1.06 6.68 12.93
C ARG A 308 -2.52 7.02 13.26
N ASP A 309 -2.89 8.28 13.07
CA ASP A 309 -4.27 8.71 13.20
C ASP A 309 -5.12 8.16 12.05
N VAL A 310 -6.21 7.48 12.40
CA VAL A 310 -7.10 6.87 11.41
C VAL A 310 -8.47 7.52 11.50
N HIS A 311 -8.93 8.05 10.38
CA HIS A 311 -10.26 8.61 10.21
C HIS A 311 -11.06 7.80 9.20
N ALA A 312 -12.38 7.73 9.39
CA ALA A 312 -13.27 7.08 8.44
C ALA A 312 -14.50 7.94 8.18
N VAL A 313 -14.83 8.04 6.90
CA VAL A 313 -16.02 8.77 6.45
C VAL A 313 -17.25 7.90 6.70
N PRO A 314 -18.25 8.39 7.47
CA PRO A 314 -19.48 7.67 7.70
C PRO A 314 -20.31 7.62 6.41
N GLY A 315 -21.24 6.70 6.34
CA GLY A 315 -22.19 6.65 5.23
C GLY A 315 -23.42 5.84 5.58
N ASP A 316 -24.36 5.77 4.65
CA ASP A 316 -25.61 5.04 4.80
C ASP A 316 -25.36 3.61 5.31
N ILE A 317 -26.00 3.26 6.43
CA ILE A 317 -25.88 1.95 7.07
C ILE A 317 -26.47 0.81 6.24
N THR A 318 -27.37 1.13 5.32
CA THR A 318 -27.99 0.17 4.40
C THR A 318 -27.15 -0.09 3.16
N ALA A 319 -26.19 0.81 2.86
CA ALA A 319 -25.31 0.69 1.70
C ALA A 319 -24.08 -0.18 2.00
N PRO A 320 -23.94 -1.36 1.38
CA PRO A 320 -22.79 -2.25 1.63
C PRO A 320 -21.41 -1.61 1.38
N ARG A 321 -21.37 -0.55 0.57
CA ARG A 321 -20.14 0.19 0.23
C ARG A 321 -19.57 0.96 1.42
N ASN A 322 -20.39 1.36 2.38
CA ASN A 322 -20.00 2.11 3.56
C ASN A 322 -19.74 1.21 4.79
N ALA A 323 -20.15 -0.07 4.71
CA ALA A 323 -20.15 -0.98 5.84
C ALA A 323 -18.76 -1.19 6.48
N GLY A 324 -17.67 -1.00 5.72
CA GLY A 324 -16.31 -1.07 6.24
C GLY A 324 -15.92 0.16 7.05
N CYS A 325 -16.21 1.37 6.56
CA CYS A 325 -15.98 2.62 7.28
C CYS A 325 -16.83 2.68 8.56
N ASN A 326 -18.13 2.41 8.46
CA ASN A 326 -19.04 2.39 9.61
C ASN A 326 -18.57 1.37 10.67
N ARG A 327 -17.99 0.23 10.24
CA ARG A 327 -17.40 -0.76 11.14
C ARG A 327 -16.13 -0.25 11.83
N LEU A 328 -15.22 0.41 11.12
CA LEU A 328 -14.02 1.01 11.73
C LEU A 328 -14.40 2.01 12.83
N ILE A 329 -15.41 2.84 12.57
CA ILE A 329 -15.94 3.83 13.53
C ILE A 329 -16.57 3.10 14.72
N HIS A 330 -17.44 2.12 14.48
CA HIS A 330 -18.11 1.35 15.54
C HIS A 330 -17.13 0.61 16.44
N GLU A 331 -16.04 0.05 15.87
CA GLU A 331 -15.01 -0.68 16.61
C GLU A 331 -13.97 0.28 17.26
N SER A 332 -14.18 1.59 17.20
CA SER A 332 -13.24 2.63 17.67
C SER A 332 -11.82 2.48 17.09
N LYS A 333 -11.73 1.95 15.87
CA LYS A 333 -10.47 1.83 15.10
C LYS A 333 -10.21 3.04 14.21
N ALA A 334 -11.18 3.90 14.06
CA ALA A 334 -11.08 5.15 13.34
C ALA A 334 -12.00 6.19 13.99
N THR A 335 -11.53 7.42 14.02
CA THR A 335 -12.35 8.58 14.37
C THR A 335 -13.28 8.89 13.20
N ILE A 336 -14.53 9.27 13.50
CA ILE A 336 -15.47 9.70 12.48
C ILE A 336 -15.02 11.01 11.85
N LEU A 337 -15.04 11.09 10.52
CA LEU A 337 -14.83 12.33 9.79
C LEU A 337 -16.18 12.94 9.45
N CYS A 338 -16.45 14.15 9.95
CA CYS A 338 -17.74 14.82 9.81
C CYS A 338 -17.79 15.86 8.69
N THR A 339 -16.63 16.33 8.19
CA THR A 339 -16.55 17.34 7.12
C THR A 339 -15.30 17.10 6.27
N THR A 340 -15.32 17.57 5.03
CA THR A 340 -14.16 17.56 4.12
C THR A 340 -13.39 18.89 4.12
N GLU A 341 -13.95 19.93 4.74
CA GLU A 341 -13.40 21.29 4.72
C GLU A 341 -12.36 21.53 5.80
N ALA A 342 -12.44 20.80 6.89
CA ALA A 342 -11.59 20.99 8.07
C ALA A 342 -10.46 19.95 8.14
N ILE A 343 -9.62 19.90 7.10
CA ILE A 343 -8.46 18.98 7.09
C ILE A 343 -7.50 19.29 8.26
N ASP A 344 -7.38 20.56 8.63
CA ASP A 344 -6.54 21.02 9.73
C ASP A 344 -7.00 20.53 11.10
N ASP A 345 -8.29 20.17 11.24
CA ASP A 345 -8.85 19.62 12.48
C ASP A 345 -8.43 18.17 12.74
N ILE A 346 -8.01 17.45 11.69
CA ILE A 346 -7.66 16.04 11.74
C ILE A 346 -6.18 15.77 11.46
N CYS A 347 -5.45 16.78 11.03
CA CYS A 347 -4.04 16.67 10.67
C CYS A 347 -3.20 17.65 11.48
N HIS A 348 -1.99 17.25 11.82
CA HIS A 348 -0.99 18.21 12.29
C HIS A 348 -0.66 19.20 11.18
N ALA A 349 -0.23 20.42 11.54
CA ALA A 349 0.18 21.41 10.56
C ALA A 349 1.20 20.81 9.57
N PRO A 350 1.07 21.06 8.25
CA PRO A 350 1.94 20.45 7.24
C PRO A 350 3.40 20.86 7.39
N HIS A 351 3.65 22.02 8.00
CA HIS A 351 4.98 22.55 8.31
C HIS A 351 5.02 23.01 9.76
N ASP A 352 6.16 22.89 10.42
CA ASP A 352 6.34 23.42 11.77
C ASP A 352 6.08 24.92 11.79
N ALA A 353 5.28 25.38 12.76
CA ALA A 353 4.85 26.78 12.88
C ALA A 353 5.99 27.79 13.09
N LEU A 354 7.23 27.31 13.28
CA LEU A 354 8.41 28.11 13.61
C LEU A 354 9.34 28.39 12.44
N THR A 355 9.07 27.86 11.26
CA THR A 355 9.83 28.22 10.05
C THR A 355 8.96 29.11 9.15
N PRO A 356 9.09 30.43 9.20
CA PRO A 356 8.67 31.24 8.07
C PRO A 356 9.35 30.65 6.83
N LEU A 357 8.60 30.38 5.77
CA LEU A 357 9.20 30.03 4.47
C LEU A 357 10.01 31.27 4.05
N ASP A 358 11.27 31.28 4.45
CA ASP A 358 12.20 32.35 4.11
C ASP A 358 12.52 32.18 2.62
N ASP A 359 12.05 33.09 1.81
CA ASP A 359 12.32 33.12 0.36
C ASP A 359 13.83 33.25 0.05
N THR A 360 14.67 33.31 1.10
CA THR A 360 16.13 33.47 1.05
C THR A 360 16.91 32.28 1.61
N ALA A 361 16.24 31.15 1.97
CA ALA A 361 16.97 29.97 2.46
C ALA A 361 17.89 29.43 1.35
N PRO A 362 19.21 29.35 1.59
CA PRO A 362 20.11 28.73 0.63
C PRO A 362 19.72 27.26 0.46
N SER A 363 19.77 26.81 -0.79
CA SER A 363 19.60 25.41 -1.14
C SER A 363 20.42 24.53 -0.19
N LEU A 364 19.83 23.46 0.35
CA LEU A 364 20.48 22.48 1.24
C LEU A 364 21.78 21.85 0.68
N HIS A 365 22.20 22.26 -0.51
CA HIS A 365 23.43 21.83 -1.17
C HIS A 365 24.69 22.58 -0.71
N ASP A 366 24.57 23.66 0.09
CA ASP A 366 25.72 24.48 0.51
C ASP A 366 26.15 24.29 1.98
N ALA A 367 25.59 23.28 2.68
CA ALA A 367 26.01 22.97 4.05
C ALA A 367 27.30 22.13 4.03
N GLU A 368 28.45 22.75 4.26
CA GLU A 368 29.69 22.05 4.60
C GLU A 368 29.49 21.21 5.88
N PRO A 369 30.02 19.97 5.95
CA PRO A 369 29.93 19.14 7.14
C PRO A 369 30.71 19.80 8.30
N PRO A 370 30.17 19.77 9.54
CA PRO A 370 30.84 20.36 10.69
C PRO A 370 32.17 19.64 10.97
N PRO A 371 33.22 20.36 11.40
CA PRO A 371 34.52 19.79 11.68
C PRO A 371 34.48 18.82 12.86
N LEU A 372 35.03 17.63 12.66
CA LEU A 372 35.30 16.65 13.71
C LEU A 372 36.34 17.20 14.70
N GLY A 373 35.92 17.40 15.94
CA GLY A 373 36.84 17.53 17.05
C GLY A 373 36.47 18.60 18.06
N THR A 374 35.87 18.18 19.17
CA THR A 374 36.39 18.50 20.53
C THR A 374 35.56 17.77 21.59
N THR A 375 36.27 17.18 22.51
CA THR A 375 35.88 16.40 23.69
C THR A 375 34.82 17.06 24.56
N SER A 376 33.79 16.28 24.93
CA SER A 376 32.80 16.62 25.95
C SER A 376 33.39 16.51 27.36
N PRO A 377 33.04 17.38 28.29
CA PRO A 377 33.28 17.14 29.70
C PRO A 377 32.17 16.27 30.32
N LEU A 378 32.62 15.37 31.20
CA LEU A 378 31.82 14.52 32.06
C LEU A 378 30.85 15.32 32.91
N LEU A 379 29.57 14.99 32.88
CA LEU A 379 28.57 15.47 33.84
C LEU A 379 28.28 14.39 34.88
N ASP A 380 28.43 14.81 36.14
CA ASP A 380 28.28 14.06 37.37
C ASP A 380 26.87 13.47 37.55
N THR A 381 26.85 12.23 37.99
CA THR A 381 25.66 11.51 38.43
C THR A 381 25.32 11.84 39.86
N THR A 382 24.19 12.54 40.11
CA THR A 382 23.49 12.48 41.41
C THR A 382 21.99 12.33 41.17
N SER A 383 21.49 11.14 41.50
CA SER A 383 20.07 10.81 41.53
C SER A 383 19.41 11.34 42.81
N PRO A 384 18.20 11.92 42.78
CA PRO A 384 17.38 12.13 43.96
C PRO A 384 16.48 10.91 44.27
N PRO A 385 16.01 10.73 45.51
CA PRO A 385 15.41 9.50 46.00
C PRO A 385 13.94 9.32 45.63
N LEU A 386 13.53 8.04 45.57
CA LEU A 386 12.18 7.56 45.35
C LEU A 386 11.16 8.16 46.34
N GLY A 387 10.14 8.80 45.81
CA GLY A 387 8.90 9.18 46.51
C GLY A 387 7.83 8.12 46.30
N THR A 388 7.20 7.78 47.41
CA THR A 388 6.12 6.80 47.64
C THR A 388 4.94 6.87 46.66
N ALA A 389 4.45 5.70 46.27
CA ALA A 389 3.24 5.50 45.49
C ALA A 389 1.95 5.86 46.29
N PRO A 390 0.92 6.41 45.65
CA PRO A 390 -0.40 6.51 46.25
C PRO A 390 -1.23 5.26 46.04
N GLN A 391 -1.97 4.92 47.10
CA GLN A 391 -2.85 3.77 47.25
C GLN A 391 -4.04 3.81 46.29
N ALA A 392 -4.46 2.60 45.85
CA ALA A 392 -5.65 2.34 45.08
C ALA A 392 -6.93 2.71 45.87
N HIS A 393 -7.82 3.48 45.24
CA HIS A 393 -9.18 3.67 45.71
C HIS A 393 -10.09 2.56 45.11
N GLU A 394 -10.76 1.88 46.03
CA GLU A 394 -11.81 0.88 45.82
C GLU A 394 -12.99 1.48 45.08
N VAL A 395 -13.40 0.89 43.94
CA VAL A 395 -14.62 1.26 43.21
C VAL A 395 -15.76 0.37 43.70
N VAL A 396 -16.67 0.99 44.44
CA VAL A 396 -17.93 0.40 44.91
C VAL A 396 -18.90 0.27 43.73
N SER A 397 -19.41 -0.94 43.47
CA SER A 397 -20.48 -1.23 42.53
C SER A 397 -21.85 -0.88 43.12
N PRO A 398 -22.79 -0.28 42.37
CA PRO A 398 -24.18 -0.11 42.83
C PRO A 398 -25.06 -1.36 42.53
N PRO A 399 -26.18 -1.57 43.27
CA PRO A 399 -26.93 -2.78 43.29
C PRO A 399 -27.98 -2.90 42.18
N HIS A 400 -28.33 -4.17 41.87
CA HIS A 400 -29.37 -4.59 40.95
C HIS A 400 -30.77 -4.04 41.32
N GLY A 401 -31.42 -3.39 40.38
CA GLY A 401 -32.84 -2.98 40.42
C GLY A 401 -33.66 -3.62 39.32
N LYS A 402 -34.72 -4.20 39.72
CA LYS A 402 -35.79 -5.04 39.15
C LYS A 402 -36.36 -4.56 37.79
N GLY A 403 -36.80 -5.59 37.03
CA GLY A 403 -37.35 -5.49 35.69
C GLY A 403 -38.70 -4.75 35.56
N VAL A 404 -38.96 -4.35 34.34
CA VAL A 404 -40.24 -3.85 33.82
C VAL A 404 -40.59 -4.65 32.56
N PRO A 405 -41.86 -5.15 32.42
CA PRO A 405 -42.29 -6.03 31.34
C PRO A 405 -42.61 -5.27 30.02
N PRO A 406 -42.70 -5.97 28.88
CA PRO A 406 -42.97 -5.38 27.58
C PRO A 406 -44.48 -5.08 27.36
N PRO A 407 -44.85 -4.15 26.50
CA PRO A 407 -46.24 -3.88 26.12
C PRO A 407 -46.72 -4.81 24.99
N PRO A 408 -48.03 -5.03 24.84
CA PRO A 408 -48.63 -6.08 24.05
C PRO A 408 -48.83 -5.73 22.58
N THR A 409 -48.78 -6.77 21.77
CA THR A 409 -49.26 -6.81 20.38
C THR A 409 -50.75 -6.61 20.30
N ASP A 410 -51.22 -5.81 19.33
CA ASP A 410 -52.56 -6.01 18.79
C ASP A 410 -52.60 -5.83 17.27
N MET A 411 -53.26 -6.79 16.65
CA MET A 411 -53.60 -6.92 15.24
C MET A 411 -54.92 -6.17 14.97
N THR A 412 -55.11 -5.61 13.78
CA THR A 412 -56.25 -5.88 12.88
C THR A 412 -56.33 -4.84 11.72
N SER A 413 -56.10 -5.36 10.55
CA SER A 413 -56.92 -5.39 9.31
C SER A 413 -57.91 -4.28 9.02
N ARG A 414 -57.87 -3.75 7.81
CA ARG A 414 -58.91 -3.84 6.73
C ARG A 414 -58.73 -2.80 5.62
N HIS A 415 -58.61 -3.34 4.43
CA HIS A 415 -59.27 -3.02 3.15
C HIS A 415 -59.96 -1.65 2.96
N ARG A 416 -59.67 -0.96 1.81
CA ARG A 416 -60.61 -0.78 0.67
C ARG A 416 -60.08 0.20 -0.40
N ASP A 417 -60.07 -0.33 -1.63
CA ASP A 417 -60.63 0.15 -2.88
C ASP A 417 -60.14 1.44 -3.54
N ALA A 418 -59.68 1.25 -4.79
CA ALA A 418 -59.58 2.21 -5.89
C ALA A 418 -61.00 2.64 -6.37
N PRO A 419 -61.23 3.58 -7.32
CA PRO A 419 -60.59 3.67 -8.64
C PRO A 419 -60.47 5.09 -9.28
N GLY A 420 -59.75 5.17 -10.40
CA GLY A 420 -60.30 5.72 -11.64
C GLY A 420 -59.74 7.05 -12.17
N ASP A 421 -59.42 6.99 -13.46
CA ASP A 421 -59.40 7.98 -14.53
C ASP A 421 -58.13 8.84 -14.68
N GLY A 422 -57.42 8.81 -15.80
CA GLY A 422 -57.84 8.85 -17.20
C GLY A 422 -57.25 10.14 -17.80
N GLY A 423 -56.26 10.02 -18.70
CA GLY A 423 -55.75 11.22 -19.39
C GLY A 423 -54.58 10.92 -20.32
N ALA A 424 -54.89 10.49 -21.52
CA ALA A 424 -53.93 10.36 -22.60
C ALA A 424 -53.52 11.71 -23.16
N CYS A 425 -52.26 11.91 -23.47
CA CYS A 425 -51.84 12.85 -24.48
C CYS A 425 -50.57 12.42 -25.20
N ALA A 426 -50.63 12.59 -26.50
CA ALA A 426 -49.87 12.02 -27.59
C ALA A 426 -48.38 12.36 -27.65
N SER A 427 -47.63 11.42 -28.18
CA SER A 427 -46.27 11.59 -28.73
C SER A 427 -46.27 12.36 -30.06
N PRO A 428 -45.20 13.03 -30.44
CA PRO A 428 -44.86 13.20 -31.84
C PRO A 428 -43.57 12.45 -32.22
N ALA A 429 -43.58 12.08 -33.49
CA ALA A 429 -42.81 11.14 -34.24
C ALA A 429 -41.31 11.38 -34.33
N THR A 430 -40.66 10.26 -34.40
CA THR A 430 -39.29 9.91 -34.73
C THR A 430 -38.88 10.35 -36.16
N VAL A 431 -37.69 10.92 -36.29
CA VAL A 431 -36.88 10.90 -37.52
C VAL A 431 -35.54 10.27 -37.22
N ALA A 432 -35.29 9.15 -37.86
CA ALA A 432 -34.02 8.43 -37.81
C ALA A 432 -33.02 9.00 -38.84
N PRO A 433 -31.72 9.11 -38.51
CA PRO A 433 -30.69 9.23 -39.53
C PRO A 433 -30.00 7.89 -39.79
N ALA A 434 -29.65 7.73 -41.06
CA ALA A 434 -29.14 6.55 -41.70
C ALA A 434 -27.79 6.05 -41.13
N THR A 435 -27.71 4.74 -41.02
CA THR A 435 -26.57 3.95 -40.62
C THR A 435 -25.52 3.88 -41.73
N VAL A 436 -24.30 4.31 -41.48
CA VAL A 436 -23.11 3.94 -42.24
C VAL A 436 -22.32 2.96 -41.38
N ALA A 437 -22.20 1.73 -41.85
CA ALA A 437 -21.43 0.67 -41.19
C ALA A 437 -19.91 0.86 -41.42
N PRO A 438 -19.07 0.79 -40.39
CA PRO A 438 -17.64 0.59 -40.56
C PRO A 438 -17.31 -0.89 -40.64
N ALA A 439 -16.41 -1.23 -41.55
CA ALA A 439 -15.87 -2.56 -41.77
C ALA A 439 -15.16 -3.07 -40.51
N THR A 440 -15.64 -4.20 -40.00
CA THR A 440 -15.03 -4.91 -38.88
C THR A 440 -13.87 -5.77 -39.37
N SER A 441 -12.64 -5.41 -38.96
CA SER A 441 -11.55 -6.38 -38.84
C SER A 441 -11.85 -7.32 -37.65
N PRO A 442 -11.57 -8.63 -37.76
CA PRO A 442 -11.83 -9.55 -36.66
C PRO A 442 -10.93 -9.20 -35.45
N ALA A 443 -11.57 -8.99 -34.32
CA ALA A 443 -10.88 -8.85 -33.04
C ALA A 443 -10.13 -10.16 -32.70
N PRO A 444 -8.94 -10.09 -32.09
CA PRO A 444 -8.24 -11.27 -31.60
C PRO A 444 -9.13 -11.99 -30.58
N VAL A 445 -9.43 -13.25 -30.83
CA VAL A 445 -10.15 -14.14 -29.92
C VAL A 445 -9.20 -14.44 -28.76
N PHE A 446 -9.40 -13.80 -27.64
CA PHE A 446 -8.79 -14.21 -26.37
C PHE A 446 -9.54 -15.46 -25.88
N PRO A 447 -8.83 -16.51 -25.40
CA PRO A 447 -9.49 -17.67 -24.79
C PRO A 447 -10.33 -17.22 -23.61
N GLU A 448 -11.55 -17.77 -23.48
CA GLU A 448 -12.42 -17.45 -22.35
C GLU A 448 -11.72 -17.76 -21.02
N PRO A 449 -11.75 -16.84 -20.07
CA PRO A 449 -11.11 -17.06 -18.77
C PRO A 449 -11.81 -18.23 -18.05
N VAL A 450 -11.03 -19.01 -17.30
CA VAL A 450 -11.52 -20.08 -16.44
C VAL A 450 -12.66 -19.54 -15.56
N SER A 451 -13.85 -20.15 -15.66
CA SER A 451 -15.00 -19.65 -14.90
C SER A 451 -14.93 -20.10 -13.43
N ALA A 452 -15.46 -19.27 -12.50
CA ALA A 452 -15.59 -19.63 -11.09
C ALA A 452 -16.40 -20.92 -10.88
N ALA A 453 -17.39 -21.18 -11.76
CA ALA A 453 -18.18 -22.41 -11.75
C ALA A 453 -17.33 -23.65 -12.04
N ALA A 454 -16.41 -23.56 -13.02
CA ALA A 454 -15.49 -24.64 -13.35
C ALA A 454 -14.50 -24.94 -12.20
N VAL A 455 -14.03 -23.90 -11.51
CA VAL A 455 -13.16 -24.03 -10.35
C VAL A 455 -13.90 -24.70 -9.17
N LEU A 456 -15.15 -24.31 -8.88
CA LEU A 456 -15.96 -24.95 -7.84
C LEU A 456 -16.23 -26.43 -8.16
N ASP A 457 -16.46 -26.77 -9.42
CA ASP A 457 -16.65 -28.15 -9.84
C ASP A 457 -15.36 -28.97 -9.68
N ALA A 458 -14.21 -28.42 -10.07
CA ALA A 458 -12.90 -29.02 -9.84
C ALA A 458 -12.62 -29.24 -8.33
N LEU A 459 -12.92 -28.26 -7.48
CA LEU A 459 -12.83 -28.38 -6.01
C LEU A 459 -13.70 -29.50 -5.46
N ARG A 460 -14.92 -29.67 -6.00
CA ARG A 460 -15.81 -30.79 -5.61
C ARG A 460 -15.20 -32.14 -5.99
N ARG A 461 -14.65 -32.25 -7.19
CA ARG A 461 -13.97 -33.48 -7.67
C ARG A 461 -12.75 -33.84 -6.83
N CYS A 462 -11.97 -32.85 -6.40
CA CYS A 462 -10.84 -33.04 -5.48
C CYS A 462 -11.26 -33.40 -4.05
N GLY A 463 -12.54 -33.49 -3.73
CA GLY A 463 -13.01 -33.79 -2.36
C GLY A 463 -12.72 -32.69 -1.35
N ALA A 464 -12.63 -31.44 -1.79
CA ALA A 464 -12.17 -30.28 -1.01
C ALA A 464 -13.11 -29.86 0.14
N ARG A 465 -14.31 -30.46 0.28
CA ARG A 465 -15.28 -30.09 1.33
C ARG A 465 -14.80 -30.37 2.75
N SER A 466 -13.95 -31.37 2.97
CA SER A 466 -13.52 -31.79 4.31
C SER A 466 -12.04 -31.50 4.63
N ARG A 467 -11.15 -31.48 3.64
CA ARG A 467 -9.70 -31.33 3.84
C ARG A 467 -9.03 -30.27 2.95
N GLY A 468 -9.82 -29.59 2.13
CA GLY A 468 -9.32 -28.63 1.15
C GLY A 468 -8.47 -29.28 0.04
N ALA A 469 -8.28 -28.59 -1.08
CA ALA A 469 -7.41 -29.01 -2.20
C ALA A 469 -6.26 -28.03 -2.40
N GLY A 470 -5.09 -28.51 -2.82
CA GLY A 470 -3.99 -27.65 -3.28
C GLY A 470 -4.29 -27.02 -4.64
N ALA A 471 -3.67 -25.89 -4.97
CA ALA A 471 -3.85 -25.24 -6.27
C ALA A 471 -3.46 -26.17 -7.44
N ASP A 472 -2.42 -26.98 -7.25
CA ASP A 472 -1.97 -27.96 -8.26
C ASP A 472 -3.00 -29.09 -8.46
N GLU A 473 -3.65 -29.55 -7.37
CA GLU A 473 -4.72 -30.56 -7.43
C GLU A 473 -5.95 -30.01 -8.20
N VAL A 474 -6.31 -28.74 -7.97
CA VAL A 474 -7.40 -28.06 -8.66
C VAL A 474 -7.06 -27.85 -10.13
N LEU A 475 -5.81 -27.46 -10.44
CA LEU A 475 -5.36 -27.28 -11.82
C LEU A 475 -5.41 -28.60 -12.60
N ALA A 476 -4.93 -29.69 -12.02
CA ALA A 476 -4.99 -31.01 -12.62
C ALA A 476 -6.45 -31.43 -12.92
N ALA A 477 -7.35 -31.23 -11.94
CA ALA A 477 -8.76 -31.54 -12.10
C ALA A 477 -9.46 -30.65 -13.17
N LEU A 478 -9.03 -29.41 -13.35
CA LEU A 478 -9.50 -28.56 -14.44
C LEU A 478 -9.02 -29.06 -15.82
N GLN A 479 -7.76 -29.50 -15.90
CA GLN A 479 -7.16 -30.01 -17.14
C GLN A 479 -7.73 -31.35 -17.60
N GLU A 480 -8.12 -32.24 -16.66
CA GLU A 480 -8.76 -33.52 -16.97
C GLU A 480 -10.14 -33.38 -17.63
N GLY A 481 -10.81 -32.23 -17.48
CA GLY A 481 -12.11 -31.94 -18.10
C GLY A 481 -12.05 -31.27 -19.47
N ILE A 482 -10.85 -30.96 -19.98
CA ILE A 482 -10.65 -30.16 -21.19
C ILE A 482 -10.24 -31.09 -22.36
N GLY A 483 -10.98 -31.01 -23.49
CA GLY A 483 -10.64 -31.76 -24.71
C GLY A 483 -9.31 -31.29 -25.34
N HIS A 484 -8.71 -32.18 -26.17
CA HIS A 484 -7.37 -32.01 -26.74
C HIS A 484 -7.15 -30.72 -27.59
N ASP A 485 -8.22 -30.03 -28.01
CA ASP A 485 -8.18 -28.85 -28.90
C ASP A 485 -8.39 -27.51 -28.15
N THR A 486 -8.54 -27.54 -26.80
CA THR A 486 -8.75 -26.31 -26.00
C THR A 486 -7.44 -25.84 -25.38
N PRO A 487 -7.16 -24.53 -25.33
CA PRO A 487 -5.94 -24.01 -24.69
C PRO A 487 -5.86 -24.45 -23.22
N ARG A 488 -4.72 -24.98 -22.82
CA ARG A 488 -4.51 -25.47 -21.45
C ARG A 488 -4.60 -24.32 -20.45
N VAL A 489 -5.41 -24.51 -19.41
CA VAL A 489 -5.47 -23.60 -18.26
C VAL A 489 -4.10 -23.54 -17.60
N THR A 490 -3.57 -22.34 -17.39
CA THR A 490 -2.32 -22.16 -16.67
C THR A 490 -2.57 -21.97 -15.16
N ILE A 491 -1.55 -22.23 -14.35
CA ILE A 491 -1.61 -21.94 -12.90
C ILE A 491 -1.91 -20.45 -12.64
N ARG A 492 -1.47 -19.58 -13.52
CA ARG A 492 -1.72 -18.14 -13.47
C ARG A 492 -3.20 -17.80 -13.64
N ASP A 493 -3.86 -18.42 -14.62
CA ASP A 493 -5.30 -18.22 -14.89
C ASP A 493 -6.12 -18.72 -13.70
N LEU A 494 -5.79 -19.90 -13.18
CA LEU A 494 -6.40 -20.47 -11.99
C LEU A 494 -6.23 -19.54 -10.77
N MET A 495 -5.02 -19.08 -10.49
CA MET A 495 -4.76 -18.20 -9.34
C MET A 495 -5.50 -16.86 -9.44
N GLY A 496 -5.67 -16.32 -10.64
CA GLY A 496 -6.48 -15.12 -10.88
C GLY A 496 -7.94 -15.31 -10.47
N VAL A 497 -8.54 -16.43 -10.89
CA VAL A 497 -9.94 -16.78 -10.54
C VAL A 497 -10.08 -17.10 -9.06
N LEU A 498 -9.16 -17.88 -8.47
CA LEU A 498 -9.16 -18.20 -7.05
C LEU A 498 -9.06 -16.95 -6.17
N GLY A 499 -8.24 -15.97 -6.56
CA GLY A 499 -8.15 -14.68 -5.87
C GLY A 499 -9.47 -13.90 -5.86
N LEU A 500 -10.19 -13.91 -6.97
CA LEU A 500 -11.53 -13.30 -7.06
C LEU A 500 -12.55 -14.05 -6.21
N MET A 501 -12.53 -15.40 -6.24
CA MET A 501 -13.44 -16.25 -5.46
C MET A 501 -13.19 -16.19 -3.95
N GLU A 502 -11.94 -15.96 -3.52
CA GLU A 502 -11.62 -15.69 -2.11
C GLU A 502 -12.12 -14.30 -1.70
N LEU A 503 -11.97 -13.31 -2.56
CA LEU A 503 -12.46 -11.94 -2.33
C LEU A 503 -13.98 -11.86 -2.21
N ASP A 504 -14.73 -12.63 -2.99
CA ASP A 504 -16.20 -12.69 -2.91
C ASP A 504 -16.71 -13.64 -1.84
N GLY A 505 -15.81 -14.41 -1.20
CA GLY A 505 -16.12 -15.33 -0.13
C GLY A 505 -16.67 -16.68 -0.58
N THR A 506 -16.56 -17.02 -1.85
CA THR A 506 -16.97 -18.32 -2.40
C THR A 506 -16.04 -19.44 -1.95
N ILE A 507 -14.77 -19.12 -1.74
CA ILE A 507 -13.76 -20.06 -1.23
C ILE A 507 -12.95 -19.42 -0.09
N ARG A 508 -12.17 -20.26 0.62
CA ARG A 508 -11.22 -19.84 1.67
C ARG A 508 -9.88 -20.52 1.45
N PHE A 509 -8.80 -19.74 1.59
CA PHE A 509 -7.44 -20.27 1.67
C PHE A 509 -7.00 -20.44 3.12
N GLU A 510 -6.71 -21.66 3.53
CA GLU A 510 -6.14 -21.96 4.84
C GLU A 510 -4.95 -22.91 4.68
N ARG A 511 -3.78 -22.47 5.16
CA ARG A 511 -2.52 -23.26 5.15
C ARG A 511 -2.16 -23.84 3.78
N GLY A 512 -2.40 -23.08 2.68
CA GLY A 512 -2.12 -23.51 1.32
C GLY A 512 -3.16 -24.44 0.70
N ARG A 513 -4.30 -24.64 1.37
CA ARG A 513 -5.44 -25.42 0.86
C ARG A 513 -6.66 -24.55 0.62
N ILE A 514 -7.39 -24.88 -0.42
CA ILE A 514 -8.57 -24.18 -0.89
C ILE A 514 -9.79 -24.99 -0.49
N THR A 515 -10.70 -24.34 0.24
CA THR A 515 -11.99 -24.94 0.65
C THR A 515 -13.13 -24.07 0.11
N PRO A 516 -14.18 -24.66 -0.49
CA PRO A 516 -15.40 -23.92 -0.81
C PRO A 516 -16.09 -23.48 0.47
N CYS A 517 -16.57 -22.24 0.50
CA CYS A 517 -17.46 -21.77 1.56
C CYS A 517 -18.88 -22.29 1.33
N PRO A 518 -19.65 -22.61 2.40
CA PRO A 518 -21.01 -23.13 2.29
C PRO A 518 -22.00 -22.12 1.72
#